data_de908a5691ca52bf574ddafb0fde2adc
#
_entry.id   de908a5691ca52bf574ddafb0fde2adc
#
_cell.length_a   1.000
_cell.length_b   1.000
_cell.length_c   1.000
_cell.angle_alpha   90.00
_cell.angle_beta   90.00
_cell.angle_gamma   90.00
#
_symmetry.space_group_name_H-M   'P 1'
#
loop_
_entity.id
_entity.type
_entity.pdbx_description
1 polymer ?
#
loop_
_entity_poly.entity_id
_entity_poly.type
_entity_poly.pdbx_seq_one_letter_code
_entity_poly.pdbx_strand_id
1 'polypeptide(L)'
;MLSWLKNLFSPPEAAGPPRLIQRFDGSLATISSNSIIADAEGWHINTDESVTVHLFELDPGDIENGMVTYRASIKSEAVKDQGYLEMWCRMPGQGEFFSKGLDNTVKGSNDWASYEIPFYLKKNQNPELLKLNFTLEGGGKVWLKDIEVSFTPFK
;
A
#
# COMPACT_ATOMS: atom_id res chain seq x y z
N MET A 1 -8.80 17.80 32.13
CA MET A 1 -9.04 16.64 32.96
C MET A 1 -8.92 15.32 32.23
N LEU A 2 -9.47 15.20 31.05
CA LEU A 2 -9.31 13.98 30.24
C LEU A 2 -8.16 14.09 29.24
N SER A 3 -7.31 15.12 29.36
CA SER A 3 -6.19 15.33 28.44
C SER A 3 -5.17 14.19 28.45
N TRP A 4 -4.97 13.55 29.60
CA TRP A 4 -4.07 12.41 29.68
C TRP A 4 -4.62 11.18 28.91
N LEU A 5 -5.94 11.00 28.88
CA LEU A 5 -6.58 9.96 28.09
C LEU A 5 -6.42 10.23 26.59
N LYS A 6 -6.56 11.48 26.17
CA LYS A 6 -6.29 11.88 24.79
C LYS A 6 -4.87 11.54 24.37
N ASN A 7 -3.90 11.87 25.23
CA ASN A 7 -2.49 11.58 24.94
C ASN A 7 -2.22 10.07 24.88
N LEU A 8 -2.92 9.30 25.71
CA LEU A 8 -2.77 7.86 25.72
C LEU A 8 -3.23 7.19 24.44
N PHE A 9 -4.30 7.71 23.82
CA PHE A 9 -4.91 7.15 22.61
C PHE A 9 -4.59 7.92 21.35
N SER A 10 -3.84 9.01 21.45
CA SER A 10 -3.43 9.78 20.28
C SER A 10 -2.38 9.02 19.47
N PRO A 11 -2.43 9.10 18.12
CA PRO A 11 -1.36 8.52 17.32
C PRO A 11 -0.03 9.21 17.61
N PRO A 12 1.10 8.54 17.36
CA PRO A 12 2.41 9.16 17.53
C PRO A 12 2.55 10.44 16.70
N GLU A 13 3.22 11.45 17.24
CA GLU A 13 3.44 12.70 16.53
C GLU A 13 4.54 12.56 15.49
N ALA A 14 4.30 13.12 14.31
CA ALA A 14 5.30 13.17 13.25
C ALA A 14 6.46 14.08 13.67
N ALA A 15 7.69 13.65 13.39
CA ALA A 15 8.90 14.43 13.61
C ALA A 15 9.23 15.34 12.42
N GLY A 16 8.53 15.15 11.30
CA GLY A 16 8.73 15.93 10.08
C GLY A 16 7.74 15.53 9.01
N PRO A 17 7.83 16.13 7.80
CA PRO A 17 6.94 15.77 6.69
C PRO A 17 7.25 14.38 6.14
N PRO A 18 6.29 13.78 5.40
CA PRO A 18 6.56 12.53 4.70
C PRO A 18 7.71 12.71 3.70
N ARG A 19 8.55 11.67 3.63
CA ARG A 19 9.66 11.60 2.69
C ARG A 19 9.38 10.51 1.67
N LEU A 20 9.42 10.84 0.38
CA LEU A 20 9.22 9.85 -0.67
C LEU A 20 10.41 8.86 -0.65
N ILE A 21 10.09 7.56 -0.55
CA ILE A 21 11.10 6.48 -0.67
C ILE A 21 11.25 6.10 -2.14
N GLN A 22 10.14 5.77 -2.80
CA GLN A 22 10.17 5.36 -4.20
C GLN A 22 8.80 5.56 -4.85
N ARG A 23 8.83 5.94 -6.13
CA ARG A 23 7.66 6.02 -7.00
C ARG A 23 7.85 5.01 -8.13
N PHE A 24 6.77 4.34 -8.50
CA PHE A 24 6.74 3.36 -9.58
C PHE A 24 5.88 3.91 -10.71
N ASP A 25 6.43 3.99 -11.92
CA ASP A 25 5.69 4.45 -13.10
C ASP A 25 5.30 3.27 -14.00
N GLY A 26 4.44 3.52 -14.98
CA GLY A 26 3.91 2.49 -15.85
C GLY A 26 4.92 1.84 -16.78
N SER A 27 6.17 2.33 -16.83
CA SER A 27 7.24 1.70 -17.61
C SER A 27 7.80 0.46 -16.92
N LEU A 28 7.53 0.30 -15.61
CA LEU A 28 8.07 -0.80 -14.82
C LEU A 28 7.17 -2.02 -14.90
N ALA A 29 7.78 -3.18 -15.12
CA ALA A 29 7.08 -4.45 -15.11
C ALA A 29 6.76 -4.85 -13.68
N THR A 30 5.53 -5.35 -13.45
CA THR A 30 5.13 -5.91 -12.16
C THR A 30 5.69 -7.32 -11.99
N ILE A 31 5.77 -7.76 -10.71
CA ILE A 31 6.23 -9.13 -10.39
C ILE A 31 5.25 -10.15 -10.97
N SER A 32 3.95 -9.98 -10.71
CA SER A 32 2.92 -10.80 -11.35
C SER A 32 2.75 -10.38 -12.80
N SER A 33 2.60 -11.36 -13.69
CA SER A 33 2.32 -11.12 -15.11
C SER A 33 0.95 -11.63 -15.52
N ASN A 34 0.31 -12.43 -14.65
CA ASN A 34 -1.05 -12.92 -14.90
C ASN A 34 -2.06 -11.92 -14.36
N SER A 35 -3.11 -11.68 -15.13
CA SER A 35 -4.23 -10.80 -14.75
C SER A 35 -3.87 -9.32 -14.67
N ILE A 36 -2.64 -8.92 -14.94
CA ILE A 36 -2.21 -7.53 -14.94
C ILE A 36 -1.33 -7.23 -16.13
N ILE A 37 -1.57 -6.09 -16.78
CA ILE A 37 -0.75 -5.58 -17.87
C ILE A 37 -0.40 -4.11 -17.62
N ALA A 38 0.78 -3.71 -18.09
CA ALA A 38 1.15 -2.30 -18.08
C ALA A 38 0.48 -1.60 -19.27
N ASP A 39 0.06 -0.36 -19.06
CA ASP A 39 -0.47 0.50 -20.12
C ASP A 39 0.19 1.88 -20.09
N ALA A 40 -0.31 2.83 -20.86
CA ALA A 40 0.31 4.15 -21.02
C ALA A 40 0.36 4.96 -19.71
N GLU A 41 -0.58 4.74 -18.80
CA GLU A 41 -0.69 5.51 -17.57
C GLU A 41 -0.24 4.74 -16.33
N GLY A 42 -0.28 3.41 -16.36
CA GLY A 42 0.01 2.59 -15.22
C GLY A 42 -0.24 1.12 -15.50
N TRP A 43 -1.10 0.49 -14.69
CA TRP A 43 -1.36 -0.94 -14.80
C TRP A 43 -2.86 -1.20 -14.77
N HIS A 44 -3.26 -2.29 -15.43
CA HIS A 44 -4.66 -2.67 -15.58
C HIS A 44 -4.84 -4.14 -15.20
N ILE A 45 -5.77 -4.39 -14.30
CA ILE A 45 -6.18 -5.73 -13.88
C ILE A 45 -7.57 -5.99 -14.45
N ASN A 46 -7.73 -7.13 -15.13
CA ASN A 46 -9.04 -7.56 -15.65
C ASN A 46 -9.16 -9.07 -15.43
N THR A 47 -10.04 -9.47 -14.52
CA THR A 47 -10.24 -10.88 -14.19
C THR A 47 -11.65 -11.13 -13.69
N ASP A 48 -12.14 -12.35 -13.89
CA ASP A 48 -13.43 -12.80 -13.38
C ASP A 48 -13.30 -13.51 -12.03
N GLU A 49 -12.07 -13.70 -11.53
CA GLU A 49 -11.77 -14.45 -10.33
C GLU A 49 -11.06 -13.57 -9.31
N SER A 50 -11.06 -14.03 -8.07
CA SER A 50 -10.26 -13.38 -7.03
C SER A 50 -8.77 -13.58 -7.32
N VAL A 51 -7.98 -12.53 -7.12
CA VAL A 51 -6.54 -12.56 -7.36
C VAL A 51 -5.83 -11.62 -6.41
N THR A 52 -4.64 -12.02 -5.96
CA THR A 52 -3.68 -11.09 -5.36
C THR A 52 -2.57 -10.88 -6.38
N VAL A 53 -2.42 -9.64 -6.81
CA VAL A 53 -1.39 -9.26 -7.77
C VAL A 53 -0.19 -8.75 -7.00
N HIS A 54 0.98 -9.34 -7.23
CA HIS A 54 2.25 -8.88 -6.65
C HIS A 54 2.82 -7.82 -7.57
N LEU A 55 2.83 -6.58 -7.09
CA LEU A 55 3.22 -5.44 -7.90
C LEU A 55 4.73 -5.22 -7.86
N PHE A 56 5.26 -4.85 -6.71
CA PHE A 56 6.67 -4.49 -6.57
C PHE A 56 7.24 -4.92 -5.22
N GLU A 57 8.54 -5.06 -5.18
CA GLU A 57 9.31 -5.23 -3.95
C GLU A 57 10.40 -4.18 -3.91
N LEU A 58 10.72 -3.67 -2.72
CA LEU A 58 11.79 -2.69 -2.56
C LEU A 58 12.44 -2.82 -1.19
N ASP A 59 13.73 -2.48 -1.15
CA ASP A 59 14.45 -2.26 0.10
C ASP A 59 14.21 -0.80 0.49
N PRO A 60 13.54 -0.52 1.61
CA PRO A 60 13.18 0.86 1.96
C PRO A 60 14.34 1.69 2.50
N GLY A 61 15.51 1.08 2.69
CA GLY A 61 16.64 1.74 3.31
C GLY A 61 16.50 1.81 4.83
N ASP A 62 17.23 2.72 5.42
CA ASP A 62 17.30 2.89 6.88
C ASP A 62 16.08 3.67 7.37
N ILE A 63 15.05 2.96 7.81
CA ILE A 63 13.85 3.56 8.39
C ILE A 63 13.43 2.79 9.63
N GLU A 64 13.06 3.51 10.67
CA GLU A 64 12.49 2.95 11.89
C GLU A 64 11.71 4.04 12.62
N ASN A 65 10.90 3.68 13.59
CA ASN A 65 10.18 4.63 14.43
C ASN A 65 9.42 5.65 13.58
N GLY A 66 8.47 5.16 12.82
CA GLY A 66 7.69 6.00 11.92
C GLY A 66 6.61 5.22 11.20
N MET A 67 6.03 5.86 10.20
CA MET A 67 4.95 5.30 9.40
C MET A 67 5.38 5.17 7.95
N VAL A 68 5.31 3.94 7.43
CA VAL A 68 5.44 3.69 6.00
C VAL A 68 4.05 3.82 5.38
N THR A 69 3.93 4.57 4.30
CA THR A 69 2.67 4.74 3.58
C THR A 69 2.81 4.21 2.15
N TYR A 70 1.94 3.27 1.79
CA TYR A 70 1.81 2.77 0.42
C TYR A 70 0.56 3.41 -0.18
N ARG A 71 0.73 4.16 -1.26
CA ARG A 71 -0.34 4.92 -1.91
C ARG A 71 -0.43 4.55 -3.39
N ALA A 72 -1.65 4.56 -3.91
CA ALA A 72 -1.91 4.40 -5.33
C ALA A 72 -3.19 5.14 -5.71
N SER A 73 -3.26 5.61 -6.96
CA SER A 73 -4.51 6.05 -7.55
C SER A 73 -5.18 4.87 -8.20
N ILE A 74 -6.48 4.69 -7.96
CA ILE A 74 -7.22 3.53 -8.41
C ILE A 74 -8.52 3.98 -9.06
N LYS A 75 -8.81 3.36 -10.22
CA LYS A 75 -10.09 3.46 -10.92
C LYS A 75 -10.64 2.04 -11.05
N SER A 76 -11.96 1.89 -10.96
CA SER A 76 -12.56 0.56 -11.00
C SER A 76 -13.80 0.52 -11.89
N GLU A 77 -14.09 -0.67 -12.41
CA GLU A 77 -15.29 -0.95 -13.19
C GLU A 77 -15.80 -2.34 -12.82
N ALA A 78 -17.04 -2.40 -12.35
CA ALA A 78 -17.74 -3.64 -12.05
C ALA A 78 -16.97 -4.59 -11.11
N VAL A 79 -16.32 -4.05 -10.09
CA VAL A 79 -15.72 -4.85 -9.03
C VAL A 79 -16.84 -5.51 -8.23
N LYS A 80 -16.88 -6.84 -8.23
CA LYS A 80 -17.99 -7.60 -7.65
C LYS A 80 -18.02 -7.53 -6.14
N ASP A 81 -16.92 -7.89 -5.49
CA ASP A 81 -16.84 -7.85 -4.03
C ASP A 81 -16.07 -6.61 -3.58
N GLN A 82 -14.75 -6.68 -3.59
CA GLN A 82 -13.91 -5.54 -3.21
C GLN A 82 -12.48 -5.70 -3.70
N GLY A 83 -11.76 -4.59 -3.72
CA GLY A 83 -10.32 -4.58 -3.94
C GLY A 83 -9.63 -3.72 -2.91
N TYR A 84 -8.38 -4.00 -2.59
CA TYR A 84 -7.63 -3.22 -1.62
C TYR A 84 -6.13 -3.36 -1.79
N LEU A 85 -5.42 -2.34 -1.31
CA LEU A 85 -3.96 -2.36 -1.23
C LEU A 85 -3.52 -3.29 -0.10
N GLU A 86 -2.40 -3.97 -0.30
CA GLU A 86 -1.81 -4.86 0.69
C GLU A 86 -0.30 -4.68 0.68
N MET A 87 0.30 -4.54 1.85
CA MET A 87 1.75 -4.39 1.99
C MET A 87 2.27 -5.36 3.04
N TRP A 88 3.38 -6.02 2.72
CA TRP A 88 4.11 -6.87 3.66
C TRP A 88 5.46 -6.24 3.97
N CYS A 89 5.82 -6.25 5.24
CA CYS A 89 7.10 -5.75 5.73
C CYS A 89 7.88 -6.91 6.33
N ARG A 90 9.04 -7.21 5.75
CA ARG A 90 9.93 -8.26 6.28
C ARG A 90 10.89 -7.63 7.28
N MET A 91 10.82 -8.11 8.53
CA MET A 91 11.72 -7.69 9.60
C MET A 91 12.85 -8.72 9.75
N PRO A 92 14.12 -8.30 9.76
CA PRO A 92 15.22 -9.24 9.91
C PRO A 92 15.06 -10.14 11.14
N GLY A 93 15.08 -11.46 10.92
CA GLY A 93 14.99 -12.44 11.98
C GLY A 93 13.62 -12.58 12.66
N GLN A 94 12.61 -11.82 12.23
CA GLN A 94 11.28 -11.82 12.86
C GLN A 94 10.15 -12.23 11.93
N GLY A 95 10.40 -12.33 10.63
CA GLY A 95 9.40 -12.72 9.64
C GLY A 95 8.72 -11.54 8.98
N GLU A 96 7.56 -11.80 8.39
CA GLU A 96 6.80 -10.79 7.63
C GLU A 96 5.51 -10.42 8.33
N PHE A 97 5.20 -9.12 8.32
CA PHE A 97 3.99 -8.55 8.90
C PHE A 97 3.26 -7.75 7.83
N PHE A 98 1.94 -7.68 7.91
CA PHE A 98 1.16 -7.05 6.86
C PHE A 98 0.32 -5.87 7.32
N SER A 99 -0.06 -5.05 6.33
CA SER A 99 -1.11 -4.05 6.42
C SER A 99 -2.02 -4.24 5.21
N LYS A 100 -3.32 -4.25 5.44
CA LYS A 100 -4.34 -4.43 4.39
C LYS A 100 -5.37 -3.31 4.48
N GLY A 101 -5.72 -2.73 3.34
CA GLY A 101 -6.67 -1.62 3.26
C GLY A 101 -8.13 -2.03 3.35
N LEU A 102 -8.48 -2.86 4.34
CA LEU A 102 -9.85 -3.38 4.50
C LEU A 102 -10.85 -2.31 4.95
N ASP A 103 -10.38 -1.20 5.49
CA ASP A 103 -11.20 -0.05 5.88
C ASP A 103 -11.34 1.00 4.77
N ASN A 104 -10.68 0.80 3.64
CA ASN A 104 -10.71 1.71 2.50
C ASN A 104 -10.64 0.90 1.20
N THR A 105 -11.70 0.17 0.90
CA THR A 105 -11.76 -0.74 -0.24
C THR A 105 -12.40 -0.11 -1.47
N VAL A 106 -12.06 -0.65 -2.62
CA VAL A 106 -12.67 -0.31 -3.90
C VAL A 106 -13.81 -1.29 -4.17
N LYS A 107 -15.01 -0.78 -4.46
CA LYS A 107 -16.21 -1.60 -4.78
C LYS A 107 -16.92 -1.02 -5.98
N GLY A 108 -17.44 -1.88 -6.86
CA GLY A 108 -18.24 -1.43 -7.99
C GLY A 108 -17.44 -0.64 -9.02
N SER A 109 -18.00 0.47 -9.45
CA SER A 109 -17.41 1.31 -10.49
C SER A 109 -17.15 2.71 -9.93
N ASN A 110 -15.89 3.14 -9.98
CA ASN A 110 -15.46 4.44 -9.44
C ASN A 110 -14.42 5.07 -10.35
N ASP A 111 -14.45 6.38 -10.45
CA ASP A 111 -13.41 7.15 -11.12
C ASP A 111 -12.14 7.18 -10.25
N TRP A 112 -11.05 7.70 -10.81
CA TRP A 112 -9.76 7.79 -10.13
C TRP A 112 -9.90 8.44 -8.76
N ALA A 113 -9.36 7.76 -7.75
CA ALA A 113 -9.25 8.27 -6.39
C ALA A 113 -7.98 7.73 -5.77
N SER A 114 -7.49 8.42 -4.75
CA SER A 114 -6.28 8.03 -4.03
C SER A 114 -6.63 7.11 -2.88
N TYR A 115 -5.87 6.03 -2.75
CA TYR A 115 -5.99 5.05 -1.67
C TYR A 115 -4.63 4.88 -1.03
N GLU A 116 -4.60 4.73 0.29
CA GLU A 116 -3.35 4.53 0.99
C GLU A 116 -3.53 3.64 2.21
N ILE A 117 -2.46 2.93 2.57
CA ILE A 117 -2.40 2.12 3.78
C ILE A 117 -1.11 2.41 4.53
N PRO A 118 -1.17 2.41 5.87
CA PRO A 118 0.00 2.64 6.69
C PRO A 118 0.59 1.32 7.21
N PHE A 119 1.87 1.36 7.55
CA PHE A 119 2.49 0.36 8.41
C PHE A 119 3.33 1.11 9.45
N TYR A 120 3.05 0.85 10.73
CA TYR A 120 3.72 1.54 11.83
C TYR A 120 4.94 0.77 12.29
N LEU A 121 6.11 1.42 12.23
CA LEU A 121 7.38 0.87 12.68
C LEU A 121 7.70 1.42 14.06
N LYS A 122 8.06 0.53 14.96
CA LYS A 122 8.57 0.91 16.29
C LYS A 122 10.06 1.21 16.19
N LYS A 123 10.63 1.74 17.26
CA LYS A 123 12.08 1.87 17.37
C LYS A 123 12.72 0.50 17.23
N ASN A 124 13.83 0.43 16.52
CA ASN A 124 14.57 -0.80 16.20
C ASN A 124 13.84 -1.77 15.24
N GLN A 125 12.72 -1.36 14.66
CA GLN A 125 12.08 -2.10 13.58
C GLN A 125 12.47 -1.47 12.25
N ASN A 126 13.48 -2.04 11.60
CA ASN A 126 14.00 -1.58 10.32
C ASN A 126 13.73 -2.68 9.27
N PRO A 127 12.69 -2.55 8.45
CA PRO A 127 12.37 -3.59 7.49
C PRO A 127 13.43 -3.71 6.40
N GLU A 128 13.77 -4.94 6.02
CA GLU A 128 14.72 -5.20 4.94
C GLU A 128 14.04 -5.30 3.58
N LEU A 129 12.72 -5.49 3.56
CA LEU A 129 11.95 -5.63 2.32
C LEU A 129 10.52 -5.20 2.54
N LEU A 130 9.98 -4.45 1.58
CA LEU A 130 8.56 -4.14 1.48
C LEU A 130 8.03 -4.82 0.22
N LYS A 131 6.88 -5.48 0.35
CA LYS A 131 6.16 -6.10 -0.79
C LYS A 131 4.86 -5.35 -0.98
N LEU A 132 4.62 -4.85 -2.18
CA LEU A 132 3.42 -4.08 -2.53
C LEU A 132 2.52 -4.94 -3.40
N ASN A 133 1.31 -5.20 -2.92
CA ASN A 133 0.33 -6.03 -3.61
C ASN A 133 -0.99 -5.28 -3.77
N PHE A 134 -1.83 -5.78 -4.67
CA PHE A 134 -3.23 -5.41 -4.77
C PHE A 134 -4.06 -6.69 -4.78
N THR A 135 -5.06 -6.77 -3.91
CA THR A 135 -5.97 -7.92 -3.85
C THR A 135 -7.34 -7.51 -4.39
N LEU A 136 -7.85 -8.29 -5.34
CA LEU A 136 -9.18 -8.13 -5.92
C LEU A 136 -9.99 -9.37 -5.62
N GLU A 137 -11.10 -9.21 -4.92
CA GLU A 137 -12.00 -10.30 -4.57
C GLU A 137 -13.22 -10.29 -5.47
N GLY A 138 -13.55 -11.46 -6.04
CA GLY A 138 -14.72 -11.64 -6.88
C GLY A 138 -14.57 -11.18 -8.32
N GLY A 139 -13.43 -10.63 -8.68
CA GLY A 139 -13.17 -10.16 -10.04
C GLY A 139 -13.69 -8.75 -10.34
N GLY A 140 -13.36 -8.27 -11.54
CA GLY A 140 -13.70 -6.96 -12.03
C GLY A 140 -12.55 -6.36 -12.83
N LYS A 141 -12.63 -5.06 -13.09
CA LYS A 141 -11.57 -4.31 -13.77
C LYS A 141 -11.06 -3.21 -12.84
N VAL A 142 -9.73 -3.10 -12.73
CA VAL A 142 -9.08 -2.10 -11.88
C VAL A 142 -7.89 -1.51 -12.64
N TRP A 143 -7.76 -0.19 -12.57
CA TRP A 143 -6.61 0.53 -13.10
C TRP A 143 -5.86 1.14 -11.92
N LEU A 144 -4.54 1.00 -11.95
CA LEU A 144 -3.63 1.51 -10.92
C LEU A 144 -2.61 2.44 -11.57
N LYS A 145 -2.34 3.56 -10.92
CA LYS A 145 -1.25 4.46 -11.30
C LYS A 145 -0.74 5.20 -10.07
N ASP A 146 0.35 5.95 -10.24
CA ASP A 146 0.94 6.77 -9.18
C ASP A 146 1.20 5.98 -7.92
N ILE A 147 1.77 4.77 -8.08
CA ILE A 147 2.15 3.92 -6.96
C ILE A 147 3.38 4.51 -6.31
N GLU A 148 3.31 4.77 -5.00
CA GLU A 148 4.45 5.32 -4.28
C GLU A 148 4.50 4.82 -2.84
N VAL A 149 5.70 4.83 -2.28
CA VAL A 149 5.96 4.52 -0.88
C VAL A 149 6.66 5.71 -0.25
N SER A 150 6.18 6.15 0.88
CA SER A 150 6.78 7.24 1.64
C SER A 150 6.95 6.85 3.10
N PHE A 151 7.75 7.63 3.82
CA PHE A 151 8.02 7.41 5.23
C PHE A 151 7.86 8.71 6.01
N THR A 152 7.13 8.65 7.12
CA THR A 152 6.95 9.77 8.05
C THR A 152 7.58 9.39 9.37
N PRO A 153 8.68 10.04 9.78
CA PRO A 153 9.31 9.72 11.05
C PRO A 153 8.47 10.19 12.23
N PHE A 154 8.54 9.47 13.35
CA PHE A 154 7.92 9.87 14.61
C PHE A 154 8.96 10.52 15.53
N LYS A 155 8.47 11.36 16.43
CA LYS A 155 9.29 11.99 17.45
C LYS A 155 9.81 11.00 18.48
#